data_17600a289641ed0ec9c3a61e02c01eb6
#
_entry.id   17600a289641ed0ec9c3a61e02c01eb6
#
_cell.length_a   1.000
_cell.length_b   1.000
_cell.length_c   1.000
_cell.angle_alpha   90.00
_cell.angle_beta   90.00
_cell.angle_gamma   90.00
#
_symmetry.space_group_name_H-M   'P 1'
#
loop_
_entity.id
_entity.type
_entity.pdbx_description
1 polymer ?
#
loop_
_entity_poly.entity_id
_entity_poly.type
_entity_poly.pdbx_seq_one_letter_code
_entity_poly.pdbx_strand_id
1 'polypeptide(L)'
;MALSLRACILLLKEHHLLKSAAIQTTEDVDMTGIAYDSRKVSGPTLFFCKGDKFRPIYLSMAKDNGARTYVAEKPYVEGNGLNALIVRNITKAMAILSAAFFDYPQDDLFVIAYTGTKGKTTAAYFTEAILNEARPRHIALFSTIDTVVGPEPDQRFKSNLTTPESLDLFRDMREAVENGMTHLVMEVSSQAYLRNRVFGLTYDVGFFLNITPDHIGPNEHPTFANYLHNKLQLLVNARKVVINAETEHFDQVYAAATTTTYPESIYLFASAGFKPKRDDIDIDFRFDSQEADVAESRFTLVPVTEKAAALNIGGHYSLALIGDFNESNATAAIIGAGLAGVDASAAVPGIAKVKIPGRMEHFQVPGHGTVYVDYAHNLSLIHI
;
A
#
# COMPACT_ATOMS: atom_id res chain seq x y z
N MET A 1 -12.26 8.35 -19.68
CA MET A 1 -12.97 8.50 -18.38
C MET A 1 -13.52 9.91 -18.25
N ALA A 2 -14.64 10.08 -17.58
CA ALA A 2 -15.24 11.39 -17.31
C ALA A 2 -16.06 11.30 -16.02
N LEU A 3 -16.16 12.41 -15.28
CA LEU A 3 -16.98 12.50 -14.08
C LEU A 3 -17.80 13.79 -14.15
N SER A 4 -19.14 13.68 -14.06
CA SER A 4 -20.00 14.85 -14.17
C SER A 4 -20.00 15.67 -12.86
N LEU A 5 -20.28 16.96 -12.97
CA LEU A 5 -20.41 17.86 -11.81
C LEU A 5 -21.45 17.35 -10.84
N ARG A 6 -22.58 16.85 -11.35
CA ARG A 6 -23.65 16.27 -10.57
C ARG A 6 -23.19 15.04 -9.78
N ALA A 7 -22.42 14.15 -10.43
CA ALA A 7 -21.83 12.97 -9.77
C ALA A 7 -20.87 13.39 -8.65
N CYS A 8 -20.01 14.38 -8.89
CA CYS A 8 -19.12 14.91 -7.83
C CYS A 8 -19.91 15.40 -6.62
N ILE A 9 -20.99 16.16 -6.83
CA ILE A 9 -21.82 16.69 -5.75
C ILE A 9 -22.50 15.56 -4.96
N LEU A 10 -23.03 14.54 -5.65
CA LEU A 10 -23.71 13.40 -5.02
C LEU A 10 -22.71 12.60 -4.16
N LEU A 11 -21.57 12.23 -4.70
CA LEU A 11 -20.52 11.51 -3.98
C LEU A 11 -20.04 12.27 -2.73
N LEU A 12 -19.79 13.57 -2.87
CA LEU A 12 -19.36 14.40 -1.74
C LEU A 12 -20.43 14.53 -0.66
N LYS A 13 -21.73 14.51 -1.02
CA LYS A 13 -22.86 14.49 -0.07
C LYS A 13 -22.97 13.15 0.62
N GLU A 14 -22.92 12.06 -0.10
CA GLU A 14 -22.98 10.69 0.41
C GLU A 14 -21.91 10.43 1.47
N HIS A 15 -20.68 10.89 1.20
CA HIS A 15 -19.57 10.78 2.14
C HIS A 15 -19.51 11.92 3.18
N HIS A 16 -20.55 12.76 3.30
CA HIS A 16 -20.62 13.88 4.24
C HIS A 16 -19.46 14.88 4.14
N LEU A 17 -18.86 15.01 2.97
CA LEU A 17 -17.71 15.89 2.72
C LEU A 17 -18.10 17.27 2.19
N LEU A 18 -19.24 17.42 1.51
CA LEU A 18 -19.66 18.70 0.95
C LEU A 18 -20.12 19.68 2.03
N LYS A 19 -19.57 20.90 2.02
CA LYS A 19 -20.05 22.04 2.82
C LYS A 19 -21.03 22.90 2.01
N SER A 20 -20.61 23.30 0.82
CA SER A 20 -21.39 24.11 -0.11
C SER A 20 -20.92 23.93 -1.55
N ALA A 21 -21.79 24.26 -2.49
CA ALA A 21 -21.47 24.30 -3.91
C ALA A 21 -21.95 25.64 -4.50
N ALA A 22 -21.09 26.31 -5.26
CA ALA A 22 -21.44 27.47 -6.06
C ALA A 22 -21.29 27.08 -7.53
N ILE A 23 -22.43 26.96 -8.22
CA ILE A 23 -22.51 26.44 -9.58
C ILE A 23 -22.70 27.62 -10.53
N GLN A 24 -21.85 27.70 -11.57
CA GLN A 24 -21.83 28.78 -12.56
C GLN A 24 -22.58 28.43 -13.85
N THR A 25 -23.00 27.16 -14.01
CA THR A 25 -23.70 26.67 -15.20
C THR A 25 -24.98 25.94 -14.84
N THR A 26 -25.98 26.01 -15.71
CA THR A 26 -27.22 25.25 -15.58
C THR A 26 -27.11 23.84 -16.17
N GLU A 27 -26.09 23.59 -17.00
CA GLU A 27 -25.83 22.30 -17.61
C GLU A 27 -24.92 21.46 -16.72
N ASP A 28 -25.10 20.13 -16.75
CA ASP A 28 -24.16 19.21 -16.12
C ASP A 28 -22.87 19.18 -16.91
N VAL A 29 -21.76 19.47 -16.26
CA VAL A 29 -20.44 19.57 -16.90
C VAL A 29 -19.66 18.29 -16.65
N ASP A 30 -19.29 17.63 -17.73
CA ASP A 30 -18.37 16.50 -17.67
C ASP A 30 -16.92 16.96 -17.58
N MET A 31 -16.23 16.60 -16.51
CA MET A 31 -14.79 16.75 -16.38
C MET A 31 -14.12 15.51 -16.97
N THR A 32 -13.34 15.74 -18.04
CA THR A 32 -12.53 14.69 -18.71
C THR A 32 -11.10 14.64 -18.18
N GLY A 33 -10.76 15.54 -17.27
CA GLY A 33 -9.48 15.59 -16.57
C GLY A 33 -9.66 15.77 -15.06
N ILE A 34 -8.67 15.32 -14.30
CA ILE A 34 -8.58 15.47 -12.85
C ILE A 34 -7.14 15.82 -12.46
N ALA A 35 -6.92 16.85 -11.64
CA ALA A 35 -5.58 17.30 -11.29
C ALA A 35 -5.51 18.06 -9.96
N TYR A 36 -4.34 18.01 -9.31
CA TYR A 36 -3.95 18.90 -8.21
C TYR A 36 -2.68 19.72 -8.52
N ASP A 37 -2.09 19.52 -9.70
CA ASP A 37 -1.00 20.32 -10.26
C ASP A 37 -1.53 21.10 -11.45
N SER A 38 -1.51 22.44 -11.38
CA SER A 38 -2.05 23.31 -12.43
C SER A 38 -1.35 23.16 -13.80
N ARG A 39 -0.12 22.66 -13.81
CA ARG A 39 0.64 22.38 -15.04
C ARG A 39 0.14 21.14 -15.79
N LYS A 40 -0.60 20.26 -15.08
CA LYS A 40 -1.19 19.02 -15.63
C LYS A 40 -2.65 19.23 -16.08
N VAL A 41 -3.17 20.43 -15.95
CA VAL A 41 -4.53 20.76 -16.40
C VAL A 41 -4.53 20.94 -17.91
N SER A 42 -5.44 20.24 -18.59
CA SER A 42 -5.70 20.40 -20.02
C SER A 42 -7.18 20.13 -20.30
N GLY A 43 -7.91 21.15 -20.75
CA GLY A 43 -9.34 21.05 -21.02
C GLY A 43 -10.23 20.94 -19.77
N PRO A 44 -11.45 20.41 -19.89
CA PRO A 44 -12.42 20.33 -18.79
C PRO A 44 -11.92 19.48 -17.63
N THR A 45 -11.33 20.11 -16.63
CA THR A 45 -10.65 19.46 -15.51
C THR A 45 -11.31 19.80 -14.18
N LEU A 46 -11.41 18.79 -13.31
CA LEU A 46 -11.68 18.91 -11.88
C LEU A 46 -10.35 19.18 -11.15
N PHE A 47 -10.20 20.39 -10.61
CA PHE A 47 -8.95 20.80 -9.97
C PHE A 47 -9.04 20.83 -8.45
N PHE A 48 -8.07 20.20 -7.75
CA PHE A 48 -8.00 20.17 -6.28
C PHE A 48 -7.02 21.21 -5.75
N CYS A 49 -7.53 22.17 -4.96
CA CYS A 49 -6.72 23.15 -4.23
C CYS A 49 -6.20 22.50 -2.92
N LYS A 50 -5.16 21.64 -3.04
CA LYS A 50 -4.70 20.82 -1.91
C LYS A 50 -3.23 21.06 -1.54
N GLY A 51 -2.95 20.82 -0.27
CA GLY A 51 -1.59 20.76 0.31
C GLY A 51 -1.07 22.07 0.84
N ASP A 52 -0.09 21.98 1.74
CA ASP A 52 0.50 23.14 2.43
C ASP A 52 1.24 24.11 1.49
N LYS A 53 1.63 23.62 0.31
CA LYS A 53 2.32 24.40 -0.72
C LYS A 53 1.35 24.99 -1.77
N PHE A 54 0.04 24.76 -1.62
CA PHE A 54 -0.93 25.36 -2.54
C PHE A 54 -0.92 26.88 -2.43
N ARG A 55 -0.93 27.56 -3.58
CA ARG A 55 -1.05 29.02 -3.70
C ARG A 55 -2.23 29.34 -4.60
N PRO A 56 -3.04 30.37 -4.27
CA PRO A 56 -4.22 30.74 -5.07
C PRO A 56 -3.93 30.97 -6.55
N ILE A 57 -2.74 31.48 -6.89
CA ILE A 57 -2.30 31.65 -8.27
C ILE A 57 -2.33 30.36 -9.10
N TYR A 58 -2.15 29.18 -8.44
CA TYR A 58 -2.24 27.89 -9.14
C TYR A 58 -3.67 27.59 -9.60
N LEU A 59 -4.68 28.12 -8.89
CA LEU A 59 -6.07 28.01 -9.33
C LEU A 59 -6.34 28.91 -10.56
N SER A 60 -5.77 30.13 -10.62
CA SER A 60 -5.82 30.95 -11.83
C SER A 60 -5.20 30.22 -13.01
N MET A 61 -3.98 29.67 -12.84
CA MET A 61 -3.31 28.91 -13.90
C MET A 61 -4.15 27.68 -14.34
N ALA A 62 -4.76 26.97 -13.41
CA ALA A 62 -5.64 25.84 -13.73
C ALA A 62 -6.86 26.28 -14.54
N LYS A 63 -7.47 27.42 -14.18
CA LYS A 63 -8.58 28.03 -14.91
C LYS A 63 -8.17 28.39 -16.35
N ASP A 64 -7.03 29.08 -16.52
CA ASP A 64 -6.50 29.48 -17.82
C ASP A 64 -6.19 28.26 -18.71
N ASN A 65 -5.79 27.13 -18.10
CA ASN A 65 -5.54 25.84 -18.77
C ASN A 65 -6.82 25.03 -19.03
N GLY A 66 -8.01 25.52 -18.63
CA GLY A 66 -9.29 24.92 -18.96
C GLY A 66 -10.01 24.19 -17.84
N ALA A 67 -9.58 24.30 -16.57
CA ALA A 67 -10.36 23.79 -15.46
C ALA A 67 -11.79 24.37 -15.48
N ARG A 68 -12.78 23.54 -15.12
CA ARG A 68 -14.20 23.94 -15.08
C ARG A 68 -14.77 23.92 -13.66
N THR A 69 -14.19 23.13 -12.80
CA THR A 69 -14.62 22.96 -11.42
C THR A 69 -13.38 22.88 -10.52
N TYR A 70 -13.44 23.52 -9.36
CA TYR A 70 -12.44 23.33 -8.34
C TYR A 70 -13.04 22.80 -7.03
N VAL A 71 -12.23 22.03 -6.30
CA VAL A 71 -12.54 21.51 -4.97
C VAL A 71 -11.57 22.14 -3.97
N ALA A 72 -12.10 22.69 -2.88
CA ALA A 72 -11.30 23.37 -1.86
C ALA A 72 -11.99 23.34 -0.49
N GLU A 73 -11.26 23.63 0.59
CA GLU A 73 -11.85 23.73 1.95
C GLU A 73 -12.46 25.12 2.23
N LYS A 74 -12.15 26.11 1.39
CA LYS A 74 -12.68 27.48 1.40
C LYS A 74 -12.75 28.05 -0.03
N PRO A 75 -13.62 29.03 -0.26
CA PRO A 75 -13.69 29.71 -1.57
C PRO A 75 -12.41 30.53 -1.83
N TYR A 76 -12.05 30.66 -3.12
CA TYR A 76 -10.95 31.49 -3.61
C TYR A 76 -11.45 32.45 -4.69
N VAL A 77 -11.00 33.72 -4.64
CA VAL A 77 -11.35 34.73 -5.63
C VAL A 77 -10.81 34.38 -7.03
N GLU A 78 -9.65 33.72 -7.05
CA GLU A 78 -9.01 33.20 -8.26
C GLU A 78 -9.87 32.16 -9.00
N GLY A 79 -10.81 31.54 -8.28
CA GLY A 79 -11.79 30.59 -8.83
C GLY A 79 -13.07 31.22 -9.37
N ASN A 80 -13.19 32.56 -9.39
CA ASN A 80 -14.38 33.22 -9.93
C ASN A 80 -14.64 32.82 -11.40
N GLY A 81 -15.88 32.40 -11.67
CA GLY A 81 -16.29 31.86 -12.96
C GLY A 81 -16.10 30.34 -13.13
N LEU A 82 -15.51 29.65 -12.15
CA LEU A 82 -15.50 28.19 -12.07
C LEU A 82 -16.63 27.70 -11.15
N ASN A 83 -17.09 26.47 -11.35
CA ASN A 83 -17.88 25.78 -10.33
C ASN A 83 -17.00 25.52 -9.10
N ALA A 84 -17.52 25.81 -7.92
CA ALA A 84 -16.79 25.64 -6.66
C ALA A 84 -17.46 24.57 -5.80
N LEU A 85 -16.75 23.54 -5.44
CA LEU A 85 -17.15 22.51 -4.49
C LEU A 85 -16.35 22.69 -3.19
N ILE A 86 -16.98 23.27 -2.18
CA ILE A 86 -16.33 23.53 -0.88
C ILE A 86 -16.56 22.34 0.04
N VAL A 87 -15.47 21.76 0.51
CA VAL A 87 -15.48 20.49 1.26
C VAL A 87 -14.92 20.63 2.67
N ARG A 88 -15.23 19.66 3.53
CA ARG A 88 -14.74 19.59 4.92
C ARG A 88 -13.28 19.14 5.01
N ASN A 89 -12.85 18.29 4.08
CA ASN A 89 -11.51 17.73 4.01
C ASN A 89 -11.14 17.49 2.56
N ILE A 90 -10.15 18.23 2.06
CA ILE A 90 -9.74 18.20 0.65
C ILE A 90 -9.10 16.87 0.25
N THR A 91 -8.33 16.25 1.14
CA THR A 91 -7.62 14.99 0.82
C THR A 91 -8.58 13.80 0.78
N LYS A 92 -9.59 13.76 1.66
CA LYS A 92 -10.68 12.76 1.59
C LYS A 92 -11.54 12.97 0.34
N ALA A 93 -11.88 14.21 0.02
CA ALA A 93 -12.62 14.53 -1.20
C ALA A 93 -11.85 14.11 -2.45
N MET A 94 -10.54 14.37 -2.49
CA MET A 94 -9.68 13.94 -3.60
C MET A 94 -9.68 12.42 -3.74
N ALA A 95 -9.57 11.66 -2.65
CA ALA A 95 -9.58 10.21 -2.70
C ALA A 95 -10.88 9.65 -3.31
N ILE A 96 -12.05 10.09 -2.80
CA ILE A 96 -13.36 9.63 -3.28
C ILE A 96 -13.60 10.01 -4.74
N LEU A 97 -13.31 11.26 -5.12
CA LEU A 97 -13.55 11.73 -6.48
C LEU A 97 -12.54 11.12 -7.48
N SER A 98 -11.32 10.83 -7.04
CA SER A 98 -10.34 10.14 -7.89
C SER A 98 -10.72 8.68 -8.12
N ALA A 99 -11.15 7.96 -7.08
CA ALA A 99 -11.65 6.59 -7.25
C ALA A 99 -12.78 6.52 -8.26
N ALA A 100 -13.77 7.41 -8.14
CA ALA A 100 -14.89 7.49 -9.07
C ALA A 100 -14.48 7.92 -10.49
N PHE A 101 -13.56 8.91 -10.62
CA PHE A 101 -13.08 9.36 -11.92
C PHE A 101 -12.38 8.24 -12.68
N PHE A 102 -11.62 7.40 -11.98
CA PHE A 102 -10.90 6.26 -12.54
C PHE A 102 -11.72 4.96 -12.50
N ASP A 103 -13.04 5.06 -12.31
CA ASP A 103 -14.00 3.94 -12.37
C ASP A 103 -13.67 2.82 -11.38
N TYR A 104 -13.33 3.18 -10.15
CA TYR A 104 -13.07 2.28 -9.01
C TYR A 104 -12.10 1.11 -9.32
N PRO A 105 -10.89 1.36 -9.81
CA PRO A 105 -9.98 0.32 -10.29
C PRO A 105 -9.56 -0.70 -9.21
N GLN A 106 -9.71 -0.36 -7.94
CA GLN A 106 -9.48 -1.29 -6.83
C GLN A 106 -10.45 -2.47 -6.82
N ASP A 107 -11.61 -2.34 -7.45
CA ASP A 107 -12.61 -3.42 -7.51
C ASP A 107 -12.29 -4.46 -8.60
N ASP A 108 -11.40 -4.11 -9.54
CA ASP A 108 -10.90 -4.96 -10.61
C ASP A 108 -9.57 -5.68 -10.23
N LEU A 109 -8.99 -5.38 -9.06
CA LEU A 109 -7.71 -5.91 -8.60
C LEU A 109 -7.86 -6.69 -7.29
N PHE A 110 -7.14 -7.81 -7.16
CA PHE A 110 -6.92 -8.43 -5.86
C PHE A 110 -5.77 -7.70 -5.14
N VAL A 111 -6.08 -6.96 -4.08
CA VAL A 111 -5.14 -6.04 -3.44
C VAL A 111 -4.54 -6.63 -2.17
N ILE A 112 -3.21 -6.83 -2.16
CA ILE A 112 -2.42 -7.26 -1.00
C ILE A 112 -1.63 -6.06 -0.48
N ALA A 113 -1.85 -5.69 0.78
CA ALA A 113 -1.29 -4.49 1.38
C ALA A 113 -0.44 -4.78 2.62
N TYR A 114 0.75 -4.21 2.67
CA TYR A 114 1.71 -4.38 3.76
C TYR A 114 1.88 -3.11 4.58
N THR A 115 1.67 -3.19 5.92
CA THR A 115 2.12 -2.16 6.85
C THR A 115 3.09 -2.74 7.88
N GLY A 116 3.89 -1.87 8.45
CA GLY A 116 4.92 -2.20 9.44
C GLY A 116 5.92 -1.06 9.52
N THR A 117 6.72 -1.00 10.56
CA THR A 117 7.86 -0.07 10.62
C THR A 117 8.89 -0.49 9.58
N LYS A 118 9.21 -1.78 9.52
CA LYS A 118 10.21 -2.37 8.63
C LYS A 118 9.63 -3.54 7.82
N GLY A 119 10.35 -3.99 6.79
CA GLY A 119 10.03 -5.21 6.06
C GLY A 119 8.99 -5.06 4.93
N LYS A 120 8.23 -3.96 4.86
CA LYS A 120 7.18 -3.76 3.85
C LYS A 120 7.68 -3.99 2.41
N THR A 121 8.74 -3.31 2.03
CA THR A 121 9.35 -3.43 0.69
C THR A 121 9.77 -4.86 0.41
N THR A 122 10.48 -5.48 1.35
CA THR A 122 10.95 -6.87 1.19
C THR A 122 9.79 -7.84 1.02
N ALA A 123 8.77 -7.75 1.88
CA ALA A 123 7.57 -8.60 1.78
C ALA A 123 6.82 -8.35 0.46
N ALA A 124 6.70 -7.11 0.02
CA ALA A 124 6.02 -6.77 -1.24
C ALA A 124 6.76 -7.36 -2.46
N TYR A 125 8.08 -7.23 -2.53
CA TYR A 125 8.88 -7.83 -3.62
C TYR A 125 8.85 -9.35 -3.62
N PHE A 126 8.92 -9.98 -2.44
CA PHE A 126 8.76 -11.43 -2.33
C PHE A 126 7.38 -11.88 -2.84
N THR A 127 6.32 -11.17 -2.45
CA THR A 127 4.95 -11.48 -2.91
C THR A 127 4.81 -11.29 -4.41
N GLU A 128 5.31 -10.16 -4.96
CA GLU A 128 5.32 -9.92 -6.42
C GLU A 128 5.99 -11.06 -7.15
N ALA A 129 7.16 -11.50 -6.69
CA ALA A 129 7.93 -12.57 -7.33
C ALA A 129 7.20 -13.92 -7.29
N ILE A 130 6.62 -14.30 -6.14
CA ILE A 130 5.84 -15.53 -6.00
C ILE A 130 4.60 -15.50 -6.92
N LEU A 131 3.88 -14.39 -6.93
CA LEU A 131 2.69 -14.24 -7.77
C LEU A 131 3.07 -14.25 -9.27
N ASN A 132 4.17 -13.63 -9.65
CA ASN A 132 4.66 -13.64 -11.03
C ASN A 132 5.12 -15.04 -11.50
N GLU A 133 5.62 -15.91 -10.60
CA GLU A 133 5.91 -17.31 -10.95
C GLU A 133 4.62 -18.06 -11.31
N ALA A 134 3.54 -17.83 -10.58
CA ALA A 134 2.26 -18.48 -10.82
C ALA A 134 1.43 -17.81 -11.93
N ARG A 135 1.52 -16.49 -12.07
CA ARG A 135 0.73 -15.67 -12.98
C ARG A 135 1.62 -14.62 -13.67
N PRO A 136 2.51 -15.03 -14.58
CA PRO A 136 3.45 -14.13 -15.23
C PRO A 136 2.75 -12.95 -15.91
N ARG A 137 3.28 -11.73 -15.71
CA ARG A 137 2.83 -10.50 -16.37
C ARG A 137 1.46 -9.96 -15.92
N HIS A 138 0.94 -10.42 -14.77
CA HIS A 138 -0.37 -9.98 -14.24
C HIS A 138 -0.30 -9.33 -12.86
N ILE A 139 0.90 -8.96 -12.39
CA ILE A 139 1.12 -8.46 -11.04
C ILE A 139 1.60 -7.02 -11.07
N ALA A 140 0.82 -6.10 -10.51
CA ALA A 140 1.22 -4.74 -10.23
C ALA A 140 1.91 -4.64 -8.87
N LEU A 141 2.87 -3.70 -8.74
CA LEU A 141 3.60 -3.42 -7.50
C LEU A 141 3.65 -1.92 -7.24
N PHE A 142 3.19 -1.48 -6.05
CA PHE A 142 3.37 -0.10 -5.58
C PHE A 142 4.23 -0.12 -4.32
N SER A 143 5.49 0.21 -4.45
CA SER A 143 6.48 0.10 -3.38
C SER A 143 7.26 1.40 -3.17
N THR A 144 8.14 1.41 -2.18
CA THR A 144 9.06 2.54 -1.94
C THR A 144 10.06 2.72 -3.08
N ILE A 145 10.43 1.64 -3.77
CA ILE A 145 11.45 1.64 -4.83
C ILE A 145 10.81 1.87 -6.18
N ASP A 146 9.90 0.97 -6.58
CA ASP A 146 9.27 0.96 -7.89
C ASP A 146 7.75 0.98 -7.80
N THR A 147 7.15 1.57 -8.82
CA THR A 147 5.75 1.41 -9.21
C THR A 147 5.71 0.63 -10.52
N VAL A 148 4.96 -0.48 -10.54
CA VAL A 148 4.77 -1.35 -11.70
C VAL A 148 3.29 -1.36 -12.04
N VAL A 149 2.95 -0.84 -13.21
CA VAL A 149 1.56 -0.74 -13.70
C VAL A 149 1.31 -1.61 -14.93
N GLY A 150 2.28 -2.43 -15.32
CA GLY A 150 2.14 -3.33 -16.46
C GLY A 150 3.38 -4.18 -16.69
N PRO A 151 3.31 -5.12 -17.67
CA PRO A 151 4.36 -6.10 -17.91
C PRO A 151 5.54 -5.59 -18.72
N GLU A 152 5.44 -4.38 -19.32
CA GLU A 152 6.50 -3.85 -20.17
C GLU A 152 7.51 -3.03 -19.37
N PRO A 153 8.79 -2.94 -19.81
CA PRO A 153 9.84 -2.25 -19.07
C PRO A 153 9.55 -0.77 -18.77
N ASP A 154 8.87 -0.06 -19.65
CA ASP A 154 8.46 1.35 -19.50
C ASP A 154 7.26 1.55 -18.57
N GLN A 155 6.58 0.44 -18.20
CA GLN A 155 5.50 0.40 -17.22
C GLN A 155 6.00 0.09 -15.79
N ARG A 156 7.32 0.04 -15.61
CA ARG A 156 8.01 0.02 -14.30
C ARG A 156 8.83 1.30 -14.17
N PHE A 157 8.54 2.09 -13.15
CA PHE A 157 9.21 3.37 -12.90
C PHE A 157 9.47 3.60 -11.42
N LYS A 158 10.43 4.49 -11.14
CA LYS A 158 10.81 4.84 -9.76
C LYS A 158 9.66 5.52 -9.03
N SER A 159 9.34 5.04 -7.85
CA SER A 159 8.32 5.63 -6.99
C SER A 159 8.77 6.96 -6.38
N ASN A 160 7.85 7.92 -6.31
CA ASN A 160 8.08 9.19 -5.62
C ASN A 160 7.77 9.10 -4.12
N LEU A 161 6.84 8.24 -3.73
CA LEU A 161 6.36 8.02 -2.38
C LEU A 161 6.11 6.53 -2.17
N THR A 162 6.34 6.03 -0.95
CA THR A 162 5.99 4.65 -0.57
C THR A 162 4.53 4.30 -0.86
N THR A 163 3.62 5.24 -0.60
CA THR A 163 2.20 5.15 -0.98
C THR A 163 1.86 6.43 -1.72
N PRO A 164 1.45 6.38 -2.99
CA PRO A 164 1.15 7.55 -3.80
C PRO A 164 0.05 8.44 -3.21
N GLU A 165 -0.04 9.70 -3.65
CA GLU A 165 -1.20 10.55 -3.39
C GLU A 165 -2.45 9.91 -4.02
N SER A 166 -3.63 10.10 -3.43
CA SER A 166 -4.82 9.36 -3.83
C SER A 166 -5.17 9.47 -5.32
N LEU A 167 -4.99 10.65 -5.92
CA LEU A 167 -5.22 10.82 -7.36
C LEU A 167 -4.25 9.97 -8.19
N ASP A 168 -2.96 10.00 -7.84
CA ASP A 168 -1.95 9.21 -8.53
C ASP A 168 -2.15 7.71 -8.27
N LEU A 169 -2.55 7.33 -7.04
CA LEU A 169 -2.84 5.95 -6.65
C LEU A 169 -3.93 5.33 -7.54
N PHE A 170 -5.09 6.00 -7.64
CA PHE A 170 -6.19 5.46 -8.45
C PHE A 170 -5.93 5.54 -9.96
N ARG A 171 -5.16 6.54 -10.43
CA ARG A 171 -4.67 6.57 -11.82
C ARG A 171 -3.80 5.36 -12.12
N ASP A 172 -2.80 5.12 -11.28
CA ASP A 172 -1.84 4.03 -11.48
C ASP A 172 -2.53 2.65 -11.35
N MET A 173 -3.53 2.51 -10.46
CA MET A 173 -4.38 1.32 -10.40
C MET A 173 -5.17 1.12 -11.69
N ARG A 174 -5.79 2.16 -12.26
CA ARG A 174 -6.53 2.07 -13.53
C ARG A 174 -5.61 1.70 -14.67
N GLU A 175 -4.44 2.30 -14.75
CA GLU A 175 -3.42 1.96 -15.74
C GLU A 175 -3.00 0.48 -15.60
N ALA A 176 -2.83 -0.02 -14.38
CA ALA A 176 -2.54 -1.42 -14.13
C ALA A 176 -3.66 -2.34 -14.66
N VAL A 177 -4.93 -2.02 -14.39
CA VAL A 177 -6.07 -2.79 -14.91
C VAL A 177 -6.09 -2.77 -16.44
N GLU A 178 -5.91 -1.62 -17.07
CA GLU A 178 -5.88 -1.47 -18.53
C GLU A 178 -4.72 -2.23 -19.17
N ASN A 179 -3.61 -2.39 -18.46
CA ASN A 179 -2.46 -3.21 -18.86
C ASN A 179 -2.61 -4.71 -18.54
N GLY A 180 -3.79 -5.13 -18.06
CA GLY A 180 -4.12 -6.54 -17.81
C GLY A 180 -3.61 -7.09 -16.48
N MET A 181 -3.23 -6.22 -15.52
CA MET A 181 -2.91 -6.65 -14.17
C MET A 181 -4.19 -7.10 -13.44
N THR A 182 -4.08 -8.17 -12.67
CA THR A 182 -5.19 -8.75 -11.89
C THR A 182 -4.94 -8.69 -10.39
N HIS A 183 -3.70 -8.49 -9.99
CA HIS A 183 -3.27 -8.40 -8.60
C HIS A 183 -2.43 -7.15 -8.40
N LEU A 184 -2.61 -6.52 -7.25
CA LEU A 184 -1.76 -5.42 -6.80
C LEU A 184 -1.14 -5.78 -5.45
N VAL A 185 0.17 -5.73 -5.38
CA VAL A 185 0.92 -5.77 -4.13
C VAL A 185 1.36 -4.35 -3.78
N MET A 186 1.02 -3.86 -2.58
CA MET A 186 1.36 -2.48 -2.23
C MET A 186 1.86 -2.29 -0.80
N GLU A 187 2.74 -1.32 -0.65
CA GLU A 187 3.13 -0.80 0.66
C GLU A 187 2.15 0.29 1.11
N VAL A 188 1.67 0.18 2.36
CA VAL A 188 0.84 1.20 2.98
C VAL A 188 1.55 1.76 4.21
N SER A 189 2.08 2.96 4.07
CA SER A 189 2.74 3.68 5.15
C SER A 189 1.72 4.27 6.13
N SER A 190 2.14 4.54 7.37
CA SER A 190 1.30 5.26 8.34
C SER A 190 0.89 6.66 7.84
N GLN A 191 1.75 7.31 7.06
CA GLN A 191 1.47 8.60 6.41
C GLN A 191 0.34 8.49 5.38
N ALA A 192 0.13 7.31 4.77
CA ALA A 192 -0.96 7.12 3.81
C ALA A 192 -2.32 7.33 4.47
N TYR A 193 -2.52 6.83 5.68
CA TYR A 193 -3.74 7.08 6.45
C TYR A 193 -3.79 8.49 7.04
N LEU A 194 -2.70 8.97 7.63
CA LEU A 194 -2.61 10.32 8.18
C LEU A 194 -2.95 11.39 7.14
N ARG A 195 -2.56 11.19 5.88
CA ARG A 195 -2.79 12.10 4.75
C ARG A 195 -4.00 11.73 3.89
N ASN A 196 -4.79 10.73 4.29
CA ASN A 196 -5.96 10.21 3.57
C ASN A 196 -5.68 9.74 2.13
N ARG A 197 -4.47 9.28 1.83
CA ARG A 197 -4.08 8.81 0.49
C ARG A 197 -4.83 7.56 0.06
N VAL A 198 -5.18 6.72 1.01
CA VAL A 198 -5.90 5.45 0.84
C VAL A 198 -7.32 5.49 1.41
N PHE A 199 -7.89 6.69 1.57
CA PHE A 199 -9.25 6.84 2.11
C PHE A 199 -10.28 6.22 1.16
N GLY A 200 -11.13 5.34 1.71
CA GLY A 200 -12.13 4.60 0.95
C GLY A 200 -11.63 3.30 0.31
N LEU A 201 -10.32 2.99 0.42
CA LEU A 201 -9.76 1.75 -0.12
C LEU A 201 -9.97 0.58 0.87
N THR A 202 -10.42 -0.56 0.35
CA THR A 202 -10.50 -1.84 1.06
C THR A 202 -9.56 -2.83 0.41
N TYR A 203 -8.79 -3.56 1.23
CA TYR A 203 -7.82 -4.54 0.77
C TYR A 203 -8.38 -5.97 0.87
N ASP A 204 -8.02 -6.85 -0.06
CA ASP A 204 -8.35 -8.27 0.05
C ASP A 204 -7.54 -8.93 1.16
N VAL A 205 -6.25 -8.55 1.29
CA VAL A 205 -5.38 -9.01 2.37
C VAL A 205 -4.57 -7.85 2.93
N GLY A 206 -4.66 -7.63 4.23
CA GLY A 206 -3.88 -6.63 4.96
C GLY A 206 -2.88 -7.26 5.92
N PHE A 207 -1.62 -6.83 5.85
CA PHE A 207 -0.54 -7.35 6.68
C PHE A 207 -0.05 -6.35 7.71
N PHE A 208 0.15 -6.83 8.94
CA PHE A 208 0.87 -6.10 9.99
C PHE A 208 2.16 -6.85 10.34
N LEU A 209 3.29 -6.33 9.84
CA LEU A 209 4.58 -7.02 9.99
C LEU A 209 5.22 -6.77 11.36
N ASN A 210 5.28 -5.51 11.78
CA ASN A 210 5.90 -5.10 13.05
C ASN A 210 5.62 -3.63 13.34
N ILE A 211 5.88 -3.23 14.60
CA ILE A 211 5.90 -1.83 15.00
C ILE A 211 6.99 -1.58 16.03
N THR A 212 7.76 -0.53 15.79
CA THR A 212 8.70 0.07 16.73
C THR A 212 8.61 1.59 16.60
N PRO A 213 9.00 2.39 17.61
CA PRO A 213 8.99 3.85 17.50
C PRO A 213 9.79 4.34 16.29
N ASP A 214 9.10 5.05 15.40
CA ASP A 214 9.66 5.64 14.18
C ASP A 214 8.73 6.75 13.69
N HIS A 215 9.21 7.64 12.82
CA HIS A 215 8.37 8.68 12.21
C HIS A 215 7.63 9.57 13.23
N ILE A 216 8.24 9.87 14.38
CA ILE A 216 7.67 10.75 15.39
C ILE A 216 8.39 12.11 15.32
N GLY A 217 7.65 13.16 14.96
CA GLY A 217 8.23 14.49 14.77
C GLY A 217 7.21 15.54 14.32
N PRO A 218 7.63 16.82 14.24
CA PRO A 218 6.72 17.94 13.94
C PRO A 218 6.00 17.87 12.60
N ASN A 219 6.63 17.23 11.59
CA ASN A 219 6.08 17.07 10.23
C ASN A 219 5.61 15.65 9.93
N GLU A 220 5.61 14.80 10.94
CA GLU A 220 5.24 13.40 10.86
C GLU A 220 4.11 13.08 11.85
N HIS A 221 4.22 11.99 12.61
CA HIS A 221 3.24 11.68 13.65
C HIS A 221 3.58 12.45 14.94
N PRO A 222 2.61 13.13 15.58
CA PRO A 222 2.89 13.90 16.80
C PRO A 222 3.26 13.00 17.99
N THR A 223 2.80 11.75 18.00
CA THR A 223 3.07 10.77 19.07
C THR A 223 3.14 9.36 18.52
N PHE A 224 3.73 8.44 19.28
CA PHE A 224 3.72 7.01 18.97
C PHE A 224 2.28 6.45 18.88
N ALA A 225 1.38 6.88 19.77
CA ALA A 225 -0.03 6.46 19.73
C ALA A 225 -0.70 6.86 18.42
N ASN A 226 -0.41 8.05 17.89
CA ASN A 226 -0.90 8.47 16.58
C ASN A 226 -0.29 7.63 15.44
N TYR A 227 1.02 7.32 15.52
CA TYR A 227 1.70 6.46 14.56
C TYR A 227 1.10 5.05 14.53
N LEU A 228 0.94 4.40 15.70
CA LEU A 228 0.30 3.10 15.83
C LEU A 228 -1.13 3.14 15.31
N HIS A 229 -1.95 4.11 15.74
CA HIS A 229 -3.34 4.25 15.29
C HIS A 229 -3.45 4.28 13.75
N ASN A 230 -2.59 5.06 13.08
CA ASN A 230 -2.62 5.14 11.62
C ASN A 230 -2.20 3.82 10.93
N LYS A 231 -1.30 3.03 11.52
CA LYS A 231 -0.98 1.70 10.98
C LYS A 231 -2.11 0.69 11.19
N LEU A 232 -2.78 0.73 12.33
CA LEU A 232 -3.91 -0.15 12.63
C LEU A 232 -5.09 0.03 11.66
N GLN A 233 -5.22 1.20 11.02
CA GLN A 233 -6.27 1.45 10.04
C GLN A 233 -6.21 0.48 8.85
N LEU A 234 -5.05 -0.05 8.48
CA LEU A 234 -4.96 -1.05 7.41
C LEU A 234 -5.73 -2.31 7.77
N LEU A 235 -5.61 -2.79 9.00
CA LEU A 235 -6.30 -3.98 9.46
C LEU A 235 -7.82 -3.82 9.46
N VAL A 236 -8.28 -2.62 9.85
CA VAL A 236 -9.72 -2.28 9.89
C VAL A 236 -10.32 -2.20 8.48
N ASN A 237 -9.50 -1.98 7.45
CA ASN A 237 -9.92 -1.86 6.05
C ASN A 237 -9.50 -3.07 5.19
N ALA A 238 -9.26 -4.23 5.80
CA ALA A 238 -8.91 -5.46 5.09
C ALA A 238 -9.96 -6.57 5.29
N ARG A 239 -10.23 -7.32 4.22
CA ARG A 239 -11.15 -8.48 4.26
C ARG A 239 -10.54 -9.69 4.97
N LYS A 240 -9.24 -9.91 4.74
CA LYS A 240 -8.42 -10.89 5.46
C LYS A 240 -7.23 -10.18 6.07
N VAL A 241 -6.82 -10.61 7.25
CA VAL A 241 -5.75 -9.98 8.00
C VAL A 241 -4.67 -11.01 8.33
N VAL A 242 -3.41 -10.63 8.16
CA VAL A 242 -2.25 -11.44 8.55
C VAL A 242 -1.38 -10.63 9.49
N ILE A 243 -1.09 -11.18 10.67
CA ILE A 243 -0.34 -10.50 11.74
C ILE A 243 0.88 -11.33 12.12
N ASN A 244 2.04 -10.71 12.18
CA ASN A 244 3.17 -11.28 12.89
C ASN A 244 2.89 -11.21 14.41
N ALA A 245 2.71 -12.37 15.03
CA ALA A 245 2.36 -12.47 16.46
C ALA A 245 3.50 -12.01 17.39
N GLU A 246 4.71 -11.87 16.87
CA GLU A 246 5.88 -11.37 17.62
C GLU A 246 5.96 -9.84 17.65
N THR A 247 5.01 -9.13 17.00
CA THR A 247 5.03 -7.67 16.95
C THR A 247 4.87 -7.07 18.35
N GLU A 248 5.57 -5.98 18.62
CA GLU A 248 5.26 -5.15 19.79
C GLU A 248 3.79 -4.71 19.74
N HIS A 249 3.19 -4.45 20.89
CA HIS A 249 1.77 -4.04 21.00
C HIS A 249 0.76 -5.02 20.38
N PHE A 250 1.08 -6.32 20.33
CA PHE A 250 0.26 -7.36 19.70
C PHE A 250 -1.22 -7.29 20.12
N ASP A 251 -1.53 -7.10 21.39
CA ASP A 251 -2.93 -7.05 21.86
C ASP A 251 -3.72 -5.91 21.21
N GLN A 252 -3.10 -4.74 20.99
CA GLN A 252 -3.73 -3.61 20.30
C GLN A 252 -3.89 -3.88 18.80
N VAL A 253 -2.90 -4.54 18.20
CA VAL A 253 -2.92 -4.94 16.78
C VAL A 253 -4.03 -5.96 16.54
N TYR A 254 -4.10 -7.00 17.37
CA TYR A 254 -5.11 -8.04 17.28
C TYR A 254 -6.52 -7.51 17.55
N ALA A 255 -6.69 -6.65 18.56
CA ALA A 255 -7.96 -5.99 18.85
C ALA A 255 -8.45 -5.13 17.67
N ALA A 256 -7.55 -4.41 16.98
CA ALA A 256 -7.92 -3.66 15.78
C ALA A 256 -8.40 -4.58 14.65
N ALA A 257 -7.73 -5.69 14.41
CA ALA A 257 -8.12 -6.68 13.40
C ALA A 257 -9.52 -7.26 13.67
N THR A 258 -9.80 -7.64 14.92
CA THR A 258 -11.09 -8.22 15.32
C THR A 258 -12.25 -7.23 15.30
N THR A 259 -12.00 -5.93 15.10
CA THR A 259 -13.07 -4.92 15.02
C THR A 259 -13.93 -5.09 13.77
N THR A 260 -13.36 -5.50 12.65
CA THR A 260 -14.03 -5.59 11.34
C THR A 260 -13.85 -6.94 10.64
N THR A 261 -12.94 -7.78 11.13
CA THR A 261 -12.60 -9.07 10.49
C THR A 261 -12.95 -10.22 11.42
N TYR A 262 -13.64 -11.24 10.90
CA TYR A 262 -13.97 -12.45 11.65
C TYR A 262 -12.70 -13.29 11.93
N PRO A 263 -12.65 -14.03 13.07
CA PRO A 263 -11.48 -14.80 13.47
C PRO A 263 -10.97 -15.79 12.41
N GLU A 264 -11.86 -16.40 11.62
CA GLU A 264 -11.51 -17.31 10.53
C GLU A 264 -10.77 -16.65 9.36
N SER A 265 -10.85 -15.33 9.27
CA SER A 265 -10.15 -14.52 8.27
C SER A 265 -8.93 -13.78 8.82
N ILE A 266 -8.57 -14.02 10.10
CA ILE A 266 -7.36 -13.51 10.74
C ILE A 266 -6.35 -14.65 10.81
N TYR A 267 -5.16 -14.46 10.25
CA TYR A 267 -4.05 -15.41 10.26
C TYR A 267 -2.89 -14.86 11.08
N LEU A 268 -2.34 -15.71 11.95
CA LEU A 268 -1.19 -15.37 12.78
C LEU A 268 0.02 -16.21 12.38
N PHE A 269 1.17 -15.57 12.28
CA PHE A 269 2.43 -16.29 12.04
C PHE A 269 3.50 -15.87 13.05
N ALA A 270 4.42 -16.77 13.35
CA ALA A 270 5.54 -16.55 14.26
C ALA A 270 6.68 -17.51 13.99
N SER A 271 7.85 -17.28 14.58
CA SER A 271 8.96 -18.26 14.65
C SER A 271 8.56 -19.52 15.43
N ALA A 272 9.23 -20.63 15.16
CA ALA A 272 8.93 -21.93 15.78
C ALA A 272 9.02 -21.88 17.32
N GLY A 273 9.97 -21.13 17.86
CA GLY A 273 10.20 -20.99 19.31
C GLY A 273 9.28 -20.00 20.02
N PHE A 274 8.50 -19.22 19.30
CA PHE A 274 7.65 -18.19 19.89
C PHE A 274 6.49 -18.79 20.68
N LYS A 275 6.26 -18.27 21.89
CA LYS A 275 5.12 -18.63 22.74
C LYS A 275 4.21 -17.42 22.91
N PRO A 276 2.94 -17.49 22.46
CA PRO A 276 1.96 -16.42 22.68
C PRO A 276 1.83 -16.14 24.19
N LYS A 277 1.62 -14.88 24.53
CA LYS A 277 1.30 -14.46 25.91
C LYS A 277 -0.17 -14.72 26.27
N ARG A 278 -0.98 -15.09 25.30
CA ARG A 278 -2.41 -15.35 25.40
C ARG A 278 -2.68 -16.81 25.07
N ASP A 279 -3.48 -17.48 25.90
CA ASP A 279 -3.89 -18.88 25.71
C ASP A 279 -5.10 -19.03 24.77
N ASP A 280 -5.76 -17.91 24.40
CA ASP A 280 -6.98 -17.88 23.57
C ASP A 280 -6.72 -17.63 22.10
N ILE A 281 -5.46 -17.67 21.65
CA ILE A 281 -5.07 -17.52 20.25
C ILE A 281 -4.20 -18.68 19.77
N ASP A 282 -4.45 -19.10 18.55
CA ASP A 282 -3.65 -20.09 17.84
C ASP A 282 -2.73 -19.42 16.81
N ILE A 283 -1.47 -19.85 16.74
CA ILE A 283 -0.55 -19.48 15.67
C ILE A 283 -0.83 -20.36 14.47
N ASP A 284 -1.24 -19.76 13.35
CA ASP A 284 -1.60 -20.48 12.14
C ASP A 284 -0.39 -21.03 11.38
N PHE A 285 0.69 -20.25 11.33
CA PHE A 285 1.92 -20.62 10.64
C PHE A 285 3.13 -20.44 11.54
N ARG A 286 4.04 -21.39 11.49
CA ARG A 286 5.35 -21.29 12.13
C ARG A 286 6.45 -21.40 11.10
N PHE A 287 7.43 -20.51 11.18
CA PHE A 287 8.66 -20.65 10.42
C PHE A 287 9.81 -21.06 11.34
N ASP A 288 10.61 -22.00 10.88
CA ASP A 288 11.75 -22.55 11.62
C ASP A 288 13.02 -22.33 10.80
N SER A 289 13.88 -21.42 11.29
CA SER A 289 15.15 -21.10 10.67
C SER A 289 16.08 -22.30 10.72
N GLN A 290 16.71 -22.58 9.59
CA GLN A 290 17.74 -23.60 9.46
C GLN A 290 19.13 -22.95 9.37
N GLU A 291 20.21 -23.74 9.43
CA GLU A 291 21.55 -23.20 9.25
C GLU A 291 21.64 -22.40 7.95
N ALA A 292 21.94 -21.11 8.08
CA ALA A 292 22.19 -20.21 6.97
C ALA A 292 23.68 -20.24 6.61
N ASP A 293 24.00 -20.21 5.33
CA ASP A 293 25.36 -19.87 4.89
C ASP A 293 25.48 -18.36 4.59
N VAL A 294 26.68 -17.90 4.22
CA VAL A 294 26.94 -16.48 3.94
C VAL A 294 26.21 -15.95 2.70
N ALA A 295 25.47 -16.76 1.96
CA ALA A 295 24.85 -16.42 0.70
C ALA A 295 23.34 -16.72 0.64
N GLU A 296 22.82 -17.54 1.54
CA GLU A 296 21.46 -18.07 1.48
C GLU A 296 20.89 -18.30 2.88
N SER A 297 19.66 -17.86 3.13
CA SER A 297 18.86 -18.28 4.30
C SER A 297 17.92 -19.41 3.91
N ARG A 298 17.74 -20.38 4.81
CA ARG A 298 16.81 -21.50 4.65
C ARG A 298 15.89 -21.60 5.85
N PHE A 299 14.62 -21.87 5.60
CA PHE A 299 13.66 -22.10 6.65
C PHE A 299 12.57 -23.07 6.21
N THR A 300 11.88 -23.62 7.19
CA THR A 300 10.70 -24.47 6.99
C THR A 300 9.47 -23.70 7.42
N LEU A 301 8.44 -23.65 6.57
CA LEU A 301 7.13 -23.09 6.91
C LEU A 301 6.18 -24.24 7.25
N VAL A 302 5.64 -24.23 8.46
CA VAL A 302 4.73 -25.26 8.98
C VAL A 302 3.36 -24.65 9.22
N PRO A 303 2.32 -25.04 8.46
CA PRO A 303 0.93 -24.71 8.80
C PRO A 303 0.51 -25.52 10.03
N VAL A 304 -0.08 -24.87 11.02
CA VAL A 304 -0.44 -25.48 12.31
C VAL A 304 -1.94 -25.73 12.44
N THR A 305 -2.75 -24.79 11.93
CA THR A 305 -4.22 -24.89 11.96
C THR A 305 -4.78 -25.46 10.65
N GLU A 306 -6.02 -25.95 10.68
CA GLU A 306 -6.70 -26.48 9.48
C GLU A 306 -6.85 -25.41 8.39
N LYS A 307 -7.20 -24.15 8.76
CA LYS A 307 -7.30 -23.04 7.80
C LYS A 307 -5.96 -22.69 7.17
N ALA A 308 -4.85 -22.84 7.91
CA ALA A 308 -3.51 -22.64 7.41
C ALA A 308 -3.09 -23.79 6.46
N ALA A 309 -3.37 -25.03 6.84
CA ALA A 309 -3.08 -26.21 6.02
C ALA A 309 -3.80 -26.17 4.67
N ALA A 310 -5.02 -25.63 4.63
CA ALA A 310 -5.82 -25.48 3.41
C ALA A 310 -5.17 -24.59 2.35
N LEU A 311 -4.21 -23.73 2.71
CA LEU A 311 -3.50 -22.88 1.74
C LEU A 311 -2.42 -23.64 0.95
N ASN A 312 -2.03 -24.85 1.37
CA ASN A 312 -1.04 -25.71 0.69
C ASN A 312 0.31 -25.01 0.43
N ILE A 313 0.77 -24.19 1.38
CA ILE A 313 2.01 -23.41 1.29
C ILE A 313 3.10 -23.89 2.27
N GLY A 314 2.85 -24.95 3.02
CA GLY A 314 3.87 -25.56 3.90
C GLY A 314 5.01 -26.17 3.10
N GLY A 315 6.26 -26.09 3.61
CA GLY A 315 7.42 -26.66 2.96
C GLY A 315 8.74 -26.01 3.33
N HIS A 316 9.78 -26.40 2.60
CA HIS A 316 11.13 -25.85 2.75
C HIS A 316 11.36 -24.73 1.73
N TYR A 317 11.88 -23.60 2.21
CA TYR A 317 12.13 -22.41 1.43
C TYR A 317 13.58 -21.96 1.55
N SER A 318 14.11 -21.39 0.48
CA SER A 318 15.41 -20.73 0.47
C SER A 318 15.28 -19.29 -0.04
N LEU A 319 16.14 -18.42 0.46
CA LEU A 319 16.17 -17.00 0.13
C LEU A 319 17.60 -16.60 -0.27
N ALA A 320 17.73 -15.84 -1.34
CA ALA A 320 18.99 -15.19 -1.70
C ALA A 320 19.32 -13.98 -0.79
N LEU A 321 18.45 -13.64 0.13
CA LEU A 321 18.61 -12.57 1.13
C LEU A 321 18.85 -13.19 2.51
N ILE A 322 19.94 -12.82 3.16
CA ILE A 322 20.31 -13.32 4.49
C ILE A 322 19.67 -12.50 5.62
N GLY A 323 19.45 -13.17 6.75
CA GLY A 323 18.97 -12.60 8.01
C GLY A 323 17.56 -13.04 8.40
N ASP A 324 17.37 -13.37 9.68
CA ASP A 324 16.16 -13.93 10.26
C ASP A 324 14.91 -13.06 10.02
N PHE A 325 15.10 -11.72 9.97
CA PHE A 325 14.02 -10.80 9.64
C PHE A 325 13.53 -10.98 8.20
N ASN A 326 14.36 -11.48 7.27
CA ASN A 326 13.94 -11.77 5.90
C ASN A 326 13.12 -13.06 5.83
N GLU A 327 13.34 -14.03 6.71
CA GLU A 327 12.50 -15.24 6.81
C GLU A 327 11.09 -14.88 7.31
N SER A 328 10.98 -13.96 8.27
CA SER A 328 9.70 -13.42 8.71
C SER A 328 8.96 -12.67 7.59
N ASN A 329 9.68 -11.82 6.82
CA ASN A 329 9.10 -11.12 5.66
C ASN A 329 8.70 -12.10 4.55
N ALA A 330 9.49 -13.14 4.31
CA ALA A 330 9.21 -14.21 3.36
C ALA A 330 7.98 -15.01 3.77
N THR A 331 7.87 -15.37 5.06
CA THR A 331 6.69 -16.04 5.61
C THR A 331 5.41 -15.22 5.35
N ALA A 332 5.44 -13.91 5.62
CA ALA A 332 4.33 -13.03 5.31
C ALA A 332 3.99 -13.05 3.80
N ALA A 333 4.99 -12.97 2.94
CA ALA A 333 4.80 -13.00 1.49
C ALA A 333 4.20 -14.31 0.97
N ILE A 334 4.68 -15.45 1.48
CA ILE A 334 4.19 -16.79 1.12
C ILE A 334 2.71 -16.93 1.55
N ILE A 335 2.36 -16.48 2.76
CA ILE A 335 0.97 -16.48 3.23
C ILE A 335 0.10 -15.59 2.33
N GLY A 336 0.60 -14.40 1.93
CA GLY A 336 -0.11 -13.50 1.02
C GLY A 336 -0.39 -14.13 -0.33
N ALA A 337 0.59 -14.79 -0.91
CA ALA A 337 0.45 -15.53 -2.15
C ALA A 337 -0.52 -16.73 -2.01
N GLY A 338 -0.45 -17.45 -0.88
CA GLY A 338 -1.39 -18.52 -0.56
C GLY A 338 -2.83 -18.04 -0.48
N LEU A 339 -3.06 -16.88 0.14
CA LEU A 339 -4.39 -16.26 0.21
C LEU A 339 -4.88 -15.74 -1.15
N ALA A 340 -3.97 -15.51 -2.10
CA ALA A 340 -4.27 -15.23 -3.51
C ALA A 340 -4.38 -16.50 -4.37
N GLY A 341 -4.34 -17.70 -3.77
CA GLY A 341 -4.52 -18.98 -4.44
C GLY A 341 -3.27 -19.54 -5.11
N VAL A 342 -2.08 -19.20 -4.60
CA VAL A 342 -0.79 -19.75 -5.07
C VAL A 342 -0.28 -20.75 -4.02
N ASP A 343 0.01 -21.96 -4.45
CA ASP A 343 0.53 -23.04 -3.58
C ASP A 343 2.08 -23.07 -3.53
N ALA A 344 2.62 -24.01 -2.75
CA ALA A 344 4.06 -24.17 -2.58
C ALA A 344 4.80 -24.47 -3.88
N SER A 345 4.16 -25.09 -4.88
CA SER A 345 4.82 -25.44 -6.16
C SER A 345 5.33 -24.22 -6.92
N ALA A 346 4.63 -23.09 -6.81
CA ALA A 346 5.05 -21.81 -7.37
C ALA A 346 5.75 -20.92 -6.32
N ALA A 347 5.36 -21.00 -5.03
CA ALA A 347 5.95 -20.16 -4.00
C ALA A 347 7.43 -20.46 -3.76
N VAL A 348 7.83 -21.75 -3.77
CA VAL A 348 9.22 -22.17 -3.54
C VAL A 348 10.16 -21.61 -4.63
N PRO A 349 9.96 -21.84 -5.93
CA PRO A 349 10.84 -21.29 -6.95
C PRO A 349 10.71 -19.77 -7.10
N GLY A 350 9.53 -19.20 -6.85
CA GLY A 350 9.27 -17.78 -7.00
C GLY A 350 10.07 -16.91 -6.04
N ILE A 351 10.25 -17.36 -4.79
CA ILE A 351 10.96 -16.57 -3.77
C ILE A 351 12.48 -16.80 -3.75
N ALA A 352 12.94 -17.96 -4.21
CA ALA A 352 14.32 -18.41 -4.01
C ALA A 352 15.39 -17.48 -4.60
N LYS A 353 15.09 -16.77 -5.70
CA LYS A 353 16.05 -15.97 -6.46
C LYS A 353 15.83 -14.46 -6.33
N VAL A 354 14.93 -14.05 -5.47
CA VAL A 354 14.57 -12.63 -5.35
C VAL A 354 15.75 -11.81 -4.85
N LYS A 355 16.07 -10.77 -5.62
CA LYS A 355 17.00 -9.71 -5.23
C LYS A 355 16.25 -8.39 -5.19
N ILE A 356 16.50 -7.60 -4.16
CA ILE A 356 15.80 -6.33 -3.95
C ILE A 356 16.86 -5.23 -3.92
N PRO A 357 16.80 -4.24 -4.81
CA PRO A 357 17.76 -3.15 -4.85
C PRO A 357 17.91 -2.48 -3.47
N GLY A 358 19.17 -2.38 -3.01
CA GLY A 358 19.48 -1.77 -1.71
C GLY A 358 18.96 -2.52 -0.49
N ARG A 359 18.66 -3.81 -0.58
CA ARG A 359 18.32 -4.67 0.58
C ARG A 359 19.31 -5.83 0.65
N MET A 360 20.35 -5.70 1.49
CA MET A 360 21.44 -6.67 1.60
C MET A 360 22.00 -7.12 0.23
N GLU A 361 21.89 -6.23 -0.75
CA GLU A 361 22.41 -6.46 -2.10
C GLU A 361 23.93 -6.60 -2.03
N HIS A 362 24.48 -7.64 -2.62
CA HIS A 362 25.91 -7.91 -2.52
C HIS A 362 26.58 -8.04 -3.89
N PHE A 363 27.81 -7.54 -3.96
CA PHE A 363 28.65 -7.56 -5.15
C PHE A 363 30.03 -8.13 -4.80
N GLN A 364 30.49 -9.12 -5.59
CA GLN A 364 31.84 -9.61 -5.49
C GLN A 364 32.80 -8.66 -6.25
N VAL A 365 33.76 -8.07 -5.54
CA VAL A 365 34.78 -7.24 -6.14
C VAL A 365 36.07 -8.08 -6.24
N PRO A 366 36.51 -8.44 -7.47
CA PRO A 366 37.67 -9.30 -7.64
C PRO A 366 38.90 -8.74 -6.92
N GLY A 367 39.53 -9.57 -6.06
CA GLY A 367 40.71 -9.20 -5.27
C GLY A 367 40.44 -8.31 -4.03
N HIS A 368 39.20 -7.92 -3.76
CA HIS A 368 38.85 -7.03 -2.65
C HIS A 368 37.77 -7.57 -1.69
N GLY A 369 36.98 -8.59 -2.08
CA GLY A 369 35.95 -9.18 -1.25
C GLY A 369 34.54 -8.83 -1.66
N THR A 370 33.60 -8.96 -0.73
CA THR A 370 32.16 -8.72 -0.96
C THR A 370 31.75 -7.34 -0.45
N VAL A 371 31.08 -6.57 -1.28
CA VAL A 371 30.45 -5.29 -0.91
C VAL A 371 28.96 -5.52 -0.72
N TYR A 372 28.42 -5.10 0.42
CA TYR A 372 26.98 -5.12 0.72
C TYR A 372 26.40 -3.71 0.60
N VAL A 373 25.23 -3.61 0.00
CA VAL A 373 24.44 -2.37 -0.09
C VAL A 373 23.12 -2.59 0.61
N ASP A 374 22.87 -1.80 1.66
CA ASP A 374 21.61 -1.85 2.41
C ASP A 374 21.06 -0.45 2.68
N TYR A 375 19.73 -0.32 2.67
CA TYR A 375 19.02 0.90 3.01
C TYR A 375 18.78 1.03 4.54
N ALA A 376 19.74 0.58 5.34
CA ALA A 376 19.69 0.69 6.79
C ALA A 376 19.89 2.14 7.21
N HIS A 377 18.85 2.78 7.74
CA HIS A 377 18.85 4.16 8.21
C HIS A 377 18.36 4.30 9.66
N ASN A 378 17.98 3.21 10.31
CA ASN A 378 17.58 3.16 11.71
C ASN A 378 18.66 2.51 12.56
N LEU A 379 18.87 2.98 13.80
CA LEU A 379 19.89 2.46 14.72
C LEU A 379 19.86 0.94 14.87
N SER A 380 18.68 0.34 14.93
CA SER A 380 18.51 -1.11 15.04
C SER A 380 18.96 -1.92 13.83
N LEU A 381 19.02 -1.32 12.63
CA LEU A 381 19.53 -1.95 11.41
C LEU A 381 21.02 -1.65 11.19
N ILE A 382 21.46 -0.43 11.52
CA ILE A 382 22.86 -0.03 11.36
C ILE A 382 23.80 -0.88 12.24
N HIS A 383 23.31 -1.32 13.40
CA HIS A 383 24.10 -2.12 14.34
C HIS A 383 24.16 -3.63 14.01
N ILE A 384 23.44 -4.09 13.02
CA ILE A 384 23.53 -5.46 12.51
C ILE A 384 24.78 -5.62 11.66
#